data_07ae96cdd8656a520268d00c9646505b
#
_entry.id   07ae96cdd8656a520268d00c9646505b
#
_cell.length_a   1.000
_cell.length_b   1.000
_cell.length_c   1.000
_cell.angle_alpha   90.00
_cell.angle_beta   90.00
_cell.angle_gamma   90.00
#
_symmetry.space_group_name_H-M   'P 1'
#
loop_
_entity.id
_entity.type
_entity.pdbx_description
1 polymer ?
#
loop_
_entity_poly.entity_id
_entity_poly.type
_entity_poly.pdbx_seq_one_letter_code
_entity_poly.pdbx_strand_id
1 'polypeptide(L)'
;AKGLSGKATIMVSVAKNETGIARTAQLNIISGSKREEISVTQAANAIAIPAGLSYTPVVPDADQSLVITFKADTKSALYEYKGDVYVHIGVVSEGRWQFVPAEWAENKDKCKMTLSEANIWSITLSPNIREWFGSGKTPVNQLGIVIRSADGSKKGIDTDSFIAVTDTKYEGFVPGEIKTAAVPADMVEGINIMDNSTVTLVLYDKDVNGNHKDFAHVVGDFNNWTLSNDEKSQMYRDDASGCWWITLAGLDAGKEYAFQYYVGTKEGEVIHLADAYTEKILDPDNDKDISASTYNENLVYPKGGVGIVSTFKIQKDSYNWKYNDFKIANPEQLVIYELHLRDFTATSDIN
;
A
#
# COMPACT_ATOMS: atom_id res chain seq x y z
N ALA A 1 -14.57 -10.56 -58.72
CA ALA A 1 -14.66 -11.38 -59.96
C ALA A 1 -15.66 -10.65 -60.92
N LYS A 2 -15.19 -10.21 -62.11
CA LYS A 2 -16.01 -9.59 -63.14
C LYS A 2 -16.39 -10.68 -64.16
N GLY A 3 -17.67 -10.94 -64.37
CA GLY A 3 -18.15 -11.64 -65.55
C GLY A 3 -18.33 -13.18 -65.44
N LEU A 4 -18.56 -13.72 -64.28
CA LEU A 4 -18.93 -15.13 -64.15
C LEU A 4 -20.44 -15.28 -64.25
N SER A 5 -20.90 -15.98 -65.26
CA SER A 5 -22.29 -16.47 -65.38
C SER A 5 -22.29 -17.92 -64.81
N GLY A 6 -23.09 -18.20 -63.81
CA GLY A 6 -23.16 -19.51 -63.20
C GLY A 6 -22.94 -19.49 -61.68
N LYS A 7 -22.80 -20.71 -61.12
CA LYS A 7 -22.48 -20.85 -59.69
C LYS A 7 -21.02 -20.50 -59.42
N ALA A 8 -20.79 -19.59 -58.47
CA ALA A 8 -19.45 -19.26 -57.98
C ALA A 8 -19.36 -19.61 -56.49
N THR A 9 -18.23 -20.16 -56.07
CA THR A 9 -17.91 -20.43 -54.68
C THR A 9 -16.98 -19.34 -54.17
N ILE A 10 -17.39 -18.70 -53.08
CA ILE A 10 -16.54 -17.72 -52.37
C ILE A 10 -16.04 -18.41 -51.09
N MET A 11 -14.73 -18.55 -50.98
CA MET A 11 -14.13 -19.06 -49.76
C MET A 11 -13.82 -17.88 -48.84
N VAL A 12 -14.35 -17.93 -47.62
CA VAL A 12 -14.09 -16.95 -46.56
C VAL A 12 -13.20 -17.60 -45.50
N SER A 13 -12.01 -17.07 -45.32
CA SER A 13 -11.10 -17.50 -44.25
C SER A 13 -11.09 -16.47 -43.14
N VAL A 14 -11.25 -16.88 -41.90
CA VAL A 14 -11.18 -16.05 -40.73
C VAL A 14 -10.09 -16.57 -39.77
N ALA A 15 -9.35 -15.64 -39.17
CA ALA A 15 -8.38 -16.02 -38.14
C ALA A 15 -9.10 -16.59 -36.90
N LYS A 16 -8.41 -17.46 -36.16
CA LYS A 16 -8.95 -18.07 -34.94
C LYS A 16 -9.45 -16.98 -33.98
N ASN A 17 -10.60 -17.20 -33.35
CA ASN A 17 -11.11 -16.32 -32.32
C ASN A 17 -10.45 -16.67 -30.99
N GLU A 18 -9.53 -15.81 -30.53
CA GLU A 18 -8.80 -16.00 -29.27
C GLU A 18 -9.35 -15.10 -28.14
N THR A 19 -10.46 -14.38 -28.39
CA THR A 19 -10.97 -13.38 -27.46
C THR A 19 -11.92 -13.93 -26.39
N GLY A 20 -12.32 -15.21 -26.47
CA GLY A 20 -13.31 -15.75 -25.51
C GLY A 20 -14.73 -15.22 -25.69
N ILE A 21 -14.98 -14.33 -26.65
CA ILE A 21 -16.29 -13.73 -26.96
C ILE A 21 -16.65 -14.08 -28.41
N ALA A 22 -17.91 -14.47 -28.65
CA ALA A 22 -18.38 -14.64 -30.01
C ALA A 22 -18.30 -13.30 -30.77
N ARG A 23 -17.83 -13.35 -32.00
CA ARG A 23 -17.75 -12.18 -32.87
C ARG A 23 -18.51 -12.41 -34.15
N THR A 24 -19.18 -11.39 -34.65
CA THR A 24 -19.96 -11.44 -35.89
C THR A 24 -19.47 -10.38 -36.84
N ALA A 25 -19.33 -10.73 -38.10
CA ALA A 25 -19.03 -9.83 -39.20
C ALA A 25 -20.05 -9.97 -40.31
N GLN A 26 -20.35 -8.86 -40.99
CA GLN A 26 -21.24 -8.85 -42.16
C GLN A 26 -20.40 -8.92 -43.46
N LEU A 27 -20.66 -9.91 -44.28
CA LEU A 27 -20.08 -10.04 -45.60
C LEU A 27 -21.08 -9.57 -46.64
N ASN A 28 -20.73 -8.51 -47.36
CA ASN A 28 -21.57 -7.97 -48.46
C ASN A 28 -21.10 -8.50 -49.78
N ILE A 29 -21.97 -9.24 -50.47
CA ILE A 29 -21.73 -9.76 -51.83
C ILE A 29 -22.51 -8.87 -52.81
N ILE A 30 -21.81 -8.19 -53.71
CA ILE A 30 -22.40 -7.29 -54.69
C ILE A 30 -22.15 -7.83 -56.08
N SER A 31 -23.21 -7.99 -56.87
CA SER A 31 -23.15 -8.38 -58.29
C SER A 31 -24.09 -7.47 -59.08
N GLY A 32 -23.56 -6.47 -59.80
CA GLY A 32 -24.31 -5.46 -60.47
C GLY A 32 -25.14 -4.62 -59.47
N SER A 33 -26.44 -4.59 -59.66
CA SER A 33 -27.37 -3.92 -58.72
C SER A 33 -27.89 -4.79 -57.59
N LYS A 34 -27.52 -6.06 -57.57
CA LYS A 34 -27.94 -7.00 -56.51
C LYS A 34 -26.91 -7.03 -55.39
N ARG A 35 -27.42 -6.98 -54.14
CA ARG A 35 -26.63 -7.04 -52.92
C ARG A 35 -27.23 -8.12 -52.01
N GLU A 36 -26.37 -8.97 -51.49
CA GLU A 36 -26.68 -9.93 -50.47
C GLU A 36 -25.78 -9.73 -49.27
N GLU A 37 -26.36 -9.79 -48.08
CA GLU A 37 -25.62 -9.71 -46.81
C GLU A 37 -25.60 -11.09 -46.14
N ILE A 38 -24.41 -11.55 -45.79
CA ILE A 38 -24.21 -12.81 -45.10
C ILE A 38 -23.58 -12.48 -43.74
N SER A 39 -24.25 -12.85 -42.67
CA SER A 39 -23.69 -12.77 -41.32
C SER A 39 -22.80 -14.00 -41.07
N VAL A 40 -21.55 -13.75 -40.79
CA VAL A 40 -20.58 -14.78 -40.39
C VAL A 40 -20.31 -14.66 -38.92
N THR A 41 -20.77 -15.63 -38.12
CA THR A 41 -20.53 -15.65 -36.67
C THR A 41 -19.47 -16.68 -36.36
N GLN A 42 -18.43 -16.28 -35.66
CA GLN A 42 -17.41 -17.13 -35.10
C GLN A 42 -17.68 -17.27 -33.59
N ALA A 43 -17.93 -18.50 -33.16
CA ALA A 43 -18.16 -18.79 -31.75
C ALA A 43 -16.96 -18.35 -30.88
N ALA A 44 -17.26 -18.02 -29.64
CA ALA A 44 -16.21 -17.89 -28.63
C ALA A 44 -15.41 -19.18 -28.56
N ASN A 45 -14.09 -19.08 -28.61
CA ASN A 45 -13.26 -20.20 -28.19
C ASN A 45 -13.32 -20.26 -26.67
N ALA A 46 -13.76 -21.35 -26.08
CA ALA A 46 -13.70 -21.52 -24.63
C ALA A 46 -12.22 -21.46 -24.24
N ILE A 47 -11.77 -20.33 -23.74
CA ILE A 47 -10.45 -20.21 -23.16
C ILE A 47 -10.47 -21.07 -21.91
N ALA A 48 -9.69 -22.13 -21.89
CA ALA A 48 -9.56 -22.96 -20.70
C ALA A 48 -9.01 -22.08 -19.57
N ILE A 49 -9.83 -21.82 -18.55
CA ILE A 49 -9.40 -21.09 -17.36
C ILE A 49 -8.31 -21.94 -16.70
N PRO A 50 -7.07 -21.43 -16.58
CA PRO A 50 -5.99 -22.15 -15.91
C PRO A 50 -6.32 -22.34 -14.43
N ALA A 51 -5.74 -23.35 -13.79
CA ALA A 51 -5.82 -23.52 -12.35
C ALA A 51 -5.11 -22.35 -11.65
N GLY A 52 -5.59 -21.97 -10.46
CA GLY A 52 -5.10 -20.83 -9.71
C GLY A 52 -5.84 -19.54 -10.04
N LEU A 53 -5.14 -18.42 -9.88
CA LEU A 53 -5.66 -17.08 -10.11
C LEU A 53 -5.48 -16.65 -11.56
N SER A 54 -6.52 -16.09 -12.13
CA SER A 54 -6.49 -15.41 -13.42
C SER A 54 -7.34 -14.13 -13.35
N TYR A 55 -7.13 -13.21 -14.28
CA TYR A 55 -7.86 -11.94 -14.28
C TYR A 55 -7.96 -11.36 -15.69
N THR A 56 -8.99 -10.52 -15.88
CA THR A 56 -9.26 -9.85 -17.15
C THR A 56 -9.67 -8.40 -16.88
N PRO A 57 -9.04 -7.41 -17.52
CA PRO A 57 -7.97 -7.52 -18.52
C PRO A 57 -6.65 -8.06 -17.94
N VAL A 58 -5.77 -8.62 -18.77
CA VAL A 58 -4.46 -9.15 -18.36
C VAL A 58 -3.44 -8.05 -18.00
N VAL A 59 -3.71 -6.81 -18.43
CA VAL A 59 -3.03 -5.60 -17.98
C VAL A 59 -4.11 -4.70 -17.41
N PRO A 60 -4.38 -4.80 -16.09
CA PRO A 60 -5.41 -3.99 -15.45
C PRO A 60 -5.00 -2.52 -15.38
N ASP A 61 -5.99 -1.64 -15.50
CA ASP A 61 -5.85 -0.21 -15.25
C ASP A 61 -6.74 0.20 -14.07
N ALA A 62 -6.24 1.08 -13.22
CA ALA A 62 -6.91 1.52 -11.99
C ALA A 62 -8.30 2.13 -12.24
N ASP A 63 -8.50 2.76 -13.40
CA ASP A 63 -9.76 3.39 -13.80
C ASP A 63 -10.62 2.49 -14.72
N GLN A 64 -10.31 1.17 -14.78
CA GLN A 64 -11.11 0.17 -15.47
C GLN A 64 -11.61 -0.92 -14.51
N SER A 65 -12.69 -1.61 -14.91
CA SER A 65 -13.18 -2.76 -14.17
C SER A 65 -12.23 -3.95 -14.31
N LEU A 66 -12.15 -4.77 -13.26
CA LEU A 66 -11.32 -5.96 -13.23
C LEU A 66 -12.17 -7.17 -12.81
N VAL A 67 -12.15 -8.22 -13.61
CA VAL A 67 -12.70 -9.53 -13.23
C VAL A 67 -11.56 -10.42 -12.75
N ILE A 68 -11.67 -10.89 -11.52
CA ILE A 68 -10.72 -11.84 -10.92
C ILE A 68 -11.40 -13.19 -10.86
N THR A 69 -10.74 -14.22 -11.37
CA THR A 69 -11.25 -15.59 -11.40
C THR A 69 -10.26 -16.53 -10.71
N PHE A 70 -10.78 -17.36 -9.84
CA PHE A 70 -10.02 -18.41 -9.17
C PHE A 70 -10.58 -19.79 -9.57
N LYS A 71 -9.72 -20.68 -10.02
CA LYS A 71 -10.03 -22.06 -10.30
C LYS A 71 -9.25 -22.97 -9.38
N ALA A 72 -9.94 -23.66 -8.48
CA ALA A 72 -9.34 -24.64 -7.60
C ALA A 72 -8.98 -25.91 -8.38
N ASP A 73 -7.75 -26.37 -8.24
CA ASP A 73 -7.33 -27.71 -8.63
C ASP A 73 -7.33 -28.66 -7.42
N THR A 74 -6.97 -29.90 -7.63
CA THR A 74 -6.99 -30.94 -6.57
C THR A 74 -6.01 -30.68 -5.41
N LYS A 75 -5.13 -29.70 -5.52
CA LYS A 75 -4.19 -29.31 -4.44
C LYS A 75 -4.73 -28.18 -3.58
N SER A 76 -5.72 -27.44 -4.09
CA SER A 76 -6.32 -26.35 -3.36
C SER A 76 -7.23 -26.84 -2.22
N ALA A 77 -7.15 -26.22 -1.06
CA ALA A 77 -8.07 -26.51 0.05
C ALA A 77 -9.53 -26.15 -0.26
N LEU A 78 -9.77 -25.40 -1.35
CA LEU A 78 -11.11 -25.05 -1.84
C LEU A 78 -11.58 -25.99 -2.98
N TYR A 79 -10.84 -27.05 -3.33
CA TYR A 79 -11.30 -28.02 -4.31
C TYR A 79 -12.57 -28.74 -3.80
N GLU A 80 -13.61 -28.77 -4.66
CA GLU A 80 -14.95 -29.30 -4.32
C GLU A 80 -15.61 -28.67 -3.08
N TYR A 81 -15.15 -27.51 -2.65
CA TYR A 81 -15.74 -26.78 -1.53
C TYR A 81 -17.14 -26.28 -1.88
N LYS A 82 -18.09 -26.47 -0.95
CA LYS A 82 -19.52 -26.16 -1.17
C LYS A 82 -19.99 -24.91 -0.44
N GLY A 83 -19.15 -24.34 0.41
CA GLY A 83 -19.48 -23.12 1.16
C GLY A 83 -19.17 -21.86 0.38
N ASP A 84 -19.46 -20.73 0.99
CA ASP A 84 -19.18 -19.42 0.44
C ASP A 84 -17.68 -19.14 0.44
N VAL A 85 -17.22 -18.51 -0.65
CA VAL A 85 -15.82 -18.11 -0.85
C VAL A 85 -15.74 -16.60 -0.93
N TYR A 86 -14.74 -16.04 -0.28
CA TYR A 86 -14.49 -14.61 -0.20
C TYR A 86 -13.07 -14.27 -0.66
N VAL A 87 -12.90 -13.08 -1.18
CA VAL A 87 -11.59 -12.50 -1.42
C VAL A 87 -11.25 -11.55 -0.26
N HIS A 88 -10.10 -11.76 0.38
CA HIS A 88 -9.45 -10.75 1.19
C HIS A 88 -8.48 -10.01 0.27
N ILE A 89 -8.70 -8.71 0.06
CA ILE A 89 -8.06 -7.97 -1.02
C ILE A 89 -7.79 -6.53 -0.57
N GLY A 90 -6.68 -5.96 -1.01
CA GLY A 90 -6.31 -4.58 -0.75
C GLY A 90 -5.42 -4.00 -1.82
N VAL A 91 -5.31 -2.68 -1.85
CA VAL A 91 -4.27 -1.98 -2.62
C VAL A 91 -2.96 -2.14 -1.88
N VAL A 92 -1.92 -2.60 -2.57
CA VAL A 92 -0.58 -2.71 -1.98
C VAL A 92 0.21 -1.47 -2.35
N SER A 93 0.63 -0.74 -1.34
CA SER A 93 1.52 0.40 -1.46
C SER A 93 2.57 0.31 -0.35
N GLU A 94 3.82 0.50 -0.71
CA GLU A 94 4.95 0.49 0.24
C GLU A 94 5.01 -0.79 1.09
N GLY A 95 4.71 -1.93 0.46
CA GLY A 95 4.70 -3.24 1.11
C GLY A 95 3.53 -3.49 2.07
N ARG A 96 2.54 -2.61 2.13
CA ARG A 96 1.37 -2.72 3.01
C ARG A 96 0.07 -2.77 2.24
N TRP A 97 -0.89 -3.47 2.80
CA TRP A 97 -2.25 -3.54 2.30
C TRP A 97 -3.06 -2.36 2.82
N GLN A 98 -3.60 -1.55 1.92
CA GLN A 98 -4.43 -0.38 2.22
C GLN A 98 -5.81 -0.54 1.58
N PHE A 99 -6.78 0.25 2.03
CA PHE A 99 -8.15 0.22 1.50
C PHE A 99 -8.78 -1.19 1.50
N VAL A 100 -8.41 -2.03 2.46
CA VAL A 100 -8.96 -3.39 2.61
C VAL A 100 -10.44 -3.27 2.96
N PRO A 101 -11.38 -3.79 2.11
CA PRO A 101 -12.81 -3.56 2.34
C PRO A 101 -13.38 -4.36 3.49
N ALA A 102 -12.74 -5.48 3.85
CA ALA A 102 -13.19 -6.37 4.93
C ALA A 102 -11.98 -6.94 5.67
N GLU A 103 -12.03 -6.93 6.99
CA GLU A 103 -11.04 -7.59 7.82
C GLU A 103 -11.05 -9.11 7.59
N TRP A 104 -9.99 -9.81 8.02
CA TRP A 104 -9.85 -11.25 7.77
C TRP A 104 -11.07 -12.07 8.25
N ALA A 105 -11.63 -11.72 9.40
CA ALA A 105 -12.77 -12.45 9.96
C ALA A 105 -14.15 -11.94 9.46
N GLU A 106 -14.17 -10.89 8.63
CA GLU A 106 -15.41 -10.30 8.12
C GLU A 106 -15.82 -10.90 6.77
N ASN A 107 -17.11 -11.20 6.63
CA ASN A 107 -17.72 -11.69 5.39
C ASN A 107 -18.65 -10.63 4.79
N LYS A 108 -18.08 -9.59 4.18
CA LYS A 108 -18.87 -8.56 3.50
C LYS A 108 -19.25 -9.03 2.10
N ASP A 109 -20.49 -8.77 1.70
CA ASP A 109 -21.03 -9.14 0.38
C ASP A 109 -20.15 -8.58 -0.76
N LYS A 110 -19.58 -7.40 -0.58
CA LYS A 110 -18.65 -6.78 -1.52
C LYS A 110 -17.44 -7.67 -1.86
N CYS A 111 -17.01 -8.52 -0.93
CA CYS A 111 -15.86 -9.41 -1.07
C CYS A 111 -16.26 -10.86 -1.38
N LYS A 112 -17.57 -11.16 -1.46
CA LYS A 112 -18.07 -12.50 -1.77
C LYS A 112 -17.83 -12.83 -3.23
N MET A 113 -17.22 -13.98 -3.50
CA MET A 113 -17.04 -14.48 -4.87
C MET A 113 -18.25 -15.28 -5.32
N THR A 114 -18.56 -15.20 -6.60
CA THR A 114 -19.64 -15.95 -7.23
C THR A 114 -19.10 -17.24 -7.81
N LEU A 115 -19.69 -18.38 -7.46
CA LEU A 115 -19.41 -19.67 -8.08
C LEU A 115 -20.05 -19.68 -9.49
N SER A 116 -19.23 -19.68 -10.53
CA SER A 116 -19.67 -19.70 -11.94
C SER A 116 -19.81 -21.11 -12.49
N GLU A 117 -18.88 -21.99 -12.15
CA GLU A 117 -18.83 -23.40 -12.48
C GLU A 117 -18.21 -24.19 -11.33
N ALA A 118 -18.25 -25.51 -11.37
CA ALA A 118 -17.61 -26.34 -10.35
C ALA A 118 -16.13 -25.96 -10.18
N ASN A 119 -15.75 -25.60 -8.95
CA ASN A 119 -14.39 -25.18 -8.57
C ASN A 119 -13.92 -23.85 -9.20
N ILE A 120 -14.83 -23.03 -9.75
CA ILE A 120 -14.48 -21.74 -10.36
C ILE A 120 -15.30 -20.62 -9.72
N TRP A 121 -14.64 -19.71 -9.08
CA TRP A 121 -15.22 -18.52 -8.46
C TRP A 121 -14.70 -17.25 -9.12
N SER A 122 -15.54 -16.24 -9.21
CA SER A 122 -15.17 -14.94 -9.76
C SER A 122 -15.70 -13.78 -8.93
N ILE A 123 -15.04 -12.65 -9.01
CA ILE A 123 -15.46 -11.35 -8.48
C ILE A 123 -15.14 -10.28 -9.49
N THR A 124 -16.01 -9.26 -9.58
CA THR A 124 -15.81 -8.11 -10.45
C THR A 124 -15.61 -6.85 -9.60
N LEU A 125 -14.49 -6.19 -9.78
CA LEU A 125 -14.23 -4.88 -9.20
C LEU A 125 -14.81 -3.82 -10.14
N SER A 126 -16.00 -3.30 -9.83
CA SER A 126 -16.80 -2.41 -10.69
C SER A 126 -17.27 -1.18 -9.89
N PRO A 127 -17.40 0.00 -10.53
CA PRO A 127 -17.25 0.28 -11.97
C PRO A 127 -15.79 0.27 -12.45
N ASN A 128 -14.83 0.52 -11.55
CA ASN A 128 -13.40 0.43 -11.78
C ASN A 128 -12.69 0.07 -10.47
N ILE A 129 -11.40 -0.30 -10.54
CA ILE A 129 -10.61 -0.72 -9.38
C ILE A 129 -10.57 0.40 -8.35
N ARG A 130 -10.25 1.62 -8.75
CA ARG A 130 -10.10 2.80 -7.87
C ARG A 130 -11.35 3.08 -7.06
N GLU A 131 -12.51 3.15 -7.70
CA GLU A 131 -13.78 3.41 -7.03
C GLU A 131 -14.22 2.21 -6.17
N TRP A 132 -13.93 1.01 -6.61
CA TRP A 132 -14.24 -0.18 -5.84
C TRP A 132 -13.51 -0.18 -4.49
N PHE A 133 -12.25 0.23 -4.43
CA PHE A 133 -11.50 0.37 -3.18
C PHE A 133 -11.79 1.68 -2.44
N GLY A 134 -12.28 2.70 -3.14
CA GLY A 134 -12.41 4.05 -2.58
C GLY A 134 -11.06 4.73 -2.37
N SER A 135 -10.05 4.38 -3.17
CA SER A 135 -8.67 4.88 -3.02
C SER A 135 -8.50 6.36 -3.40
N GLY A 136 -9.52 6.99 -4.01
CA GLY A 136 -9.50 8.41 -4.35
C GLY A 136 -8.35 8.77 -5.28
N LYS A 137 -7.42 9.60 -4.80
CA LYS A 137 -6.22 10.02 -5.53
C LYS A 137 -4.98 9.18 -5.22
N THR A 138 -5.08 8.21 -4.33
CA THR A 138 -3.97 7.30 -4.03
C THR A 138 -3.68 6.43 -5.24
N PRO A 139 -2.43 6.33 -5.69
CA PRO A 139 -2.06 5.46 -6.78
C PRO A 139 -2.39 4.00 -6.48
N VAL A 140 -2.90 3.29 -7.49
CA VAL A 140 -3.22 1.85 -7.41
C VAL A 140 -2.33 1.11 -8.37
N ASN A 141 -1.14 0.72 -7.92
CA ASN A 141 -0.15 0.05 -8.76
C ASN A 141 -0.10 -1.46 -8.55
N GLN A 142 -0.65 -1.95 -7.43
CA GLN A 142 -0.69 -3.37 -7.13
C GLN A 142 -1.87 -3.73 -6.24
N LEU A 143 -2.46 -4.89 -6.45
CA LEU A 143 -3.46 -5.50 -5.56
C LEU A 143 -2.85 -6.72 -4.89
N GLY A 144 -3.04 -6.86 -3.58
CA GLY A 144 -2.78 -8.07 -2.83
C GLY A 144 -4.08 -8.86 -2.64
N ILE A 145 -4.04 -10.18 -2.78
CA ILE A 145 -5.23 -11.03 -2.83
C ILE A 145 -4.99 -12.34 -2.09
N VAL A 146 -5.93 -12.68 -1.21
CA VAL A 146 -6.07 -14.03 -0.65
C VAL A 146 -7.50 -14.50 -0.85
N ILE A 147 -7.68 -15.68 -1.40
CA ILE A 147 -8.99 -16.32 -1.58
C ILE A 147 -9.21 -17.29 -0.44
N ARG A 148 -10.33 -17.18 0.27
CA ARG A 148 -10.59 -17.94 1.48
C ARG A 148 -12.03 -18.43 1.63
N SER A 149 -12.22 -19.48 2.43
CA SER A 149 -13.54 -19.86 2.92
C SER A 149 -14.14 -18.81 3.86
N ALA A 150 -15.44 -18.88 4.09
CA ALA A 150 -16.16 -17.94 4.98
C ALA A 150 -15.61 -17.92 6.39
N ASP A 151 -15.18 -19.05 6.92
CA ASP A 151 -14.58 -19.19 8.25
C ASP A 151 -13.07 -18.89 8.30
N GLY A 152 -12.45 -18.57 7.12
CA GLY A 152 -11.04 -18.29 7.01
C GLY A 152 -10.10 -19.50 7.19
N SER A 153 -10.65 -20.70 7.41
CA SER A 153 -9.86 -21.91 7.69
C SER A 153 -9.21 -22.51 6.44
N LYS A 154 -9.72 -22.19 5.25
CA LYS A 154 -9.22 -22.70 3.98
C LYS A 154 -8.80 -21.53 3.09
N LYS A 155 -7.63 -21.68 2.47
CA LYS A 155 -7.14 -20.76 1.43
C LYS A 155 -7.20 -21.42 0.07
N GLY A 156 -7.51 -20.65 -0.96
CA GLY A 156 -7.50 -21.11 -2.35
C GLY A 156 -6.08 -21.34 -2.86
N ILE A 157 -5.18 -20.45 -2.44
CA ILE A 157 -3.73 -20.48 -2.71
C ILE A 157 -3.05 -20.24 -1.35
N ASP A 158 -2.01 -21.01 -1.03
CA ASP A 158 -1.37 -20.95 0.28
C ASP A 158 -0.60 -19.65 0.54
N THR A 159 -0.13 -19.01 -0.53
CA THR A 159 0.60 -17.73 -0.47
C THR A 159 -0.28 -16.58 -0.95
N ASP A 160 0.05 -15.38 -0.52
CA ASP A 160 -0.55 -14.16 -1.05
C ASP A 160 -0.26 -14.04 -2.54
N SER A 161 -1.25 -13.61 -3.28
CA SER A 161 -1.15 -13.38 -4.73
C SER A 161 -1.18 -11.88 -5.00
N PHE A 162 -0.43 -11.44 -6.01
CA PHE A 162 -0.34 -10.02 -6.37
C PHE A 162 -0.69 -9.80 -7.83
N ILE A 163 -1.45 -8.74 -8.12
CA ILE A 163 -1.79 -8.30 -9.47
C ILE A 163 -1.21 -6.89 -9.65
N ALA A 164 -0.31 -6.73 -10.62
CA ALA A 164 0.16 -5.42 -11.03
C ALA A 164 -0.98 -4.65 -11.73
N VAL A 165 -1.12 -3.38 -11.43
CA VAL A 165 -2.14 -2.48 -11.99
C VAL A 165 -1.44 -1.26 -12.56
N THR A 166 -1.85 -0.81 -13.74
CA THR A 166 -1.41 0.45 -14.31
C THR A 166 -2.27 1.58 -13.76
N ASP A 167 -1.64 2.62 -13.26
CA ASP A 167 -2.34 3.85 -12.86
C ASP A 167 -1.73 5.03 -13.61
N THR A 168 -2.39 5.46 -14.68
CA THR A 168 -1.94 6.59 -15.51
C THR A 168 -2.52 7.92 -15.06
N LYS A 169 -3.48 7.91 -14.14
CA LYS A 169 -4.17 9.10 -13.67
C LYS A 169 -3.52 9.73 -12.44
N TYR A 170 -3.03 8.90 -11.55
CA TYR A 170 -2.36 9.34 -10.35
C TYR A 170 -0.98 8.70 -10.29
N GLU A 171 0.02 9.48 -10.62
CA GLU A 171 1.40 9.11 -10.40
C GLU A 171 1.73 9.26 -8.91
N GLY A 172 2.54 8.37 -8.38
CA GLY A 172 3.09 8.52 -7.03
C GLY A 172 3.93 9.81 -6.93
N PHE A 173 4.26 10.19 -5.70
CA PHE A 173 5.16 11.31 -5.48
C PHE A 173 6.50 11.07 -6.21
N VAL A 174 6.93 12.05 -7.00
CA VAL A 174 8.24 12.05 -7.68
C VAL A 174 9.19 12.95 -6.90
N PRO A 175 10.22 12.39 -6.25
CA PRO A 175 11.22 13.18 -5.55
C PRO A 175 11.94 14.15 -6.49
N GLY A 176 12.18 15.37 -6.02
CA GLY A 176 12.95 16.39 -6.74
C GLY A 176 14.45 16.12 -6.71
N GLU A 177 15.20 17.06 -7.30
CA GLU A 177 16.67 17.04 -7.19
C GLU A 177 17.10 17.13 -5.72
N ILE A 178 18.16 16.38 -5.38
CA ILE A 178 18.72 16.37 -4.03
C ILE A 178 19.34 17.73 -3.73
N LYS A 179 18.88 18.34 -2.64
CA LYS A 179 19.52 19.55 -2.07
C LYS A 179 20.60 19.12 -1.08
N THR A 180 21.78 19.66 -1.20
CA THR A 180 22.90 19.35 -0.29
C THR A 180 23.27 20.55 0.55
N ALA A 181 23.41 20.32 1.86
CA ALA A 181 23.93 21.29 2.81
C ALA A 181 24.42 20.56 4.06
N ALA A 182 25.45 21.10 4.72
CA ALA A 182 25.92 20.57 5.99
C ALA A 182 24.83 20.67 7.05
N VAL A 183 24.76 19.68 7.94
CA VAL A 183 23.92 19.76 9.15
C VAL A 183 24.30 21.02 9.92
N PRO A 184 23.34 21.84 10.37
CA PRO A 184 23.66 23.04 11.17
C PRO A 184 24.48 22.69 12.41
N ALA A 185 25.36 23.61 12.82
CA ALA A 185 26.23 23.40 13.97
C ALA A 185 25.42 23.08 15.24
N ASP A 186 25.99 22.26 16.10
CA ASP A 186 25.42 21.85 17.38
C ASP A 186 24.15 20.98 17.31
N MET A 187 23.75 20.52 16.09
CA MET A 187 22.66 19.55 15.93
C MET A 187 23.17 18.14 16.08
N VAL A 188 22.32 17.29 16.69
CA VAL A 188 22.53 15.86 16.84
C VAL A 188 21.45 15.09 16.08
N GLU A 189 21.67 13.81 15.85
CA GLU A 189 20.66 12.93 15.28
C GLU A 189 19.36 12.97 16.09
N GLY A 190 18.21 12.95 15.38
CA GLY A 190 16.88 13.02 15.96
C GLY A 190 16.28 14.42 15.97
N ILE A 191 15.55 14.74 17.02
CA ILE A 191 14.69 15.91 17.15
C ILE A 191 15.43 17.01 17.94
N ASN A 192 15.82 18.10 17.27
CA ASN A 192 16.51 19.24 17.90
C ASN A 192 15.55 20.42 18.03
N ILE A 193 15.18 20.78 19.26
CA ILE A 193 14.34 21.94 19.54
C ILE A 193 15.24 23.18 19.59
N MET A 194 15.06 24.10 18.64
CA MET A 194 15.88 25.29 18.49
C MET A 194 15.37 26.47 19.34
N ASP A 195 14.07 26.65 19.32
CA ASP A 195 13.35 27.69 20.05
C ASP A 195 11.86 27.27 20.22
N ASN A 196 11.02 28.23 20.68
CA ASN A 196 9.60 27.97 20.92
C ASN A 196 8.76 27.73 19.65
N SER A 197 9.35 27.78 18.46
CA SER A 197 8.62 27.65 17.17
C SER A 197 9.39 26.91 16.09
N THR A 198 10.61 26.45 16.39
CA THR A 198 11.52 25.90 15.40
C THR A 198 12.12 24.58 15.88
N VAL A 199 12.07 23.57 15.01
CA VAL A 199 12.64 22.24 15.24
C VAL A 199 13.49 21.86 14.05
N THR A 200 14.69 21.33 14.29
CA THR A 200 15.51 20.69 13.27
C THR A 200 15.48 19.18 13.46
N LEU A 201 15.06 18.47 12.43
CA LEU A 201 15.08 17.00 12.38
C LEU A 201 16.33 16.55 11.65
N VAL A 202 17.05 15.58 12.20
CA VAL A 202 18.29 15.01 11.62
C VAL A 202 18.17 13.50 11.60
N LEU A 203 18.19 12.93 10.42
CA LEU A 203 18.09 11.48 10.17
C LEU A 203 19.42 10.93 9.64
N TYR A 204 20.05 10.02 10.37
CA TYR A 204 21.19 9.27 9.87
C TYR A 204 20.72 8.13 8.94
N ASP A 205 21.30 8.03 7.74
CA ASP A 205 20.83 7.11 6.69
C ASP A 205 21.99 6.35 6.01
N LYS A 206 23.12 6.23 6.64
CA LYS A 206 24.23 5.47 6.08
C LYS A 206 24.12 4.00 6.47
N ASP A 207 24.05 3.10 5.48
CA ASP A 207 24.12 1.66 5.75
C ASP A 207 25.54 1.22 6.11
N VAL A 208 25.71 -0.07 6.44
CA VAL A 208 27.01 -0.64 6.79
C VAL A 208 28.05 -0.58 5.66
N ASN A 209 27.64 -0.35 4.42
CA ASN A 209 28.49 -0.19 3.24
C ASN A 209 28.73 1.28 2.91
N GLY A 210 28.13 2.19 3.66
CA GLY A 210 28.21 3.62 3.43
C GLY A 210 27.27 4.18 2.37
N ASN A 211 26.27 3.40 1.93
CA ASN A 211 25.27 3.85 0.96
C ASN A 211 24.17 4.64 1.65
N HIS A 212 23.62 5.64 0.94
CA HIS A 212 22.47 6.43 1.32
C HIS A 212 21.26 6.05 0.49
N LYS A 213 20.06 6.37 1.00
CA LYS A 213 18.87 6.46 0.16
C LYS A 213 19.03 7.60 -0.86
N ASP A 214 18.28 7.53 -1.95
CA ASP A 214 18.37 8.54 -3.03
C ASP A 214 17.60 9.81 -2.71
N PHE A 215 16.66 9.77 -1.78
CA PHE A 215 15.89 10.92 -1.32
C PHE A 215 15.38 10.73 0.10
N ALA A 216 15.17 11.86 0.79
CA ALA A 216 14.49 11.92 2.07
C ALA A 216 13.55 13.13 2.13
N HIS A 217 12.35 12.88 2.65
CA HIS A 217 11.32 13.88 2.93
C HIS A 217 10.78 13.65 4.32
N VAL A 218 10.09 14.63 4.85
CA VAL A 218 9.34 14.50 6.10
C VAL A 218 7.88 14.85 5.86
N VAL A 219 6.99 14.07 6.46
CA VAL A 219 5.55 14.33 6.48
C VAL A 219 5.05 14.35 7.92
N GLY A 220 4.09 15.19 8.21
CA GLY A 220 3.55 15.31 9.54
C GLY A 220 2.45 16.37 9.64
N ASP A 221 2.01 16.63 10.87
CA ASP A 221 0.94 17.61 11.13
C ASP A 221 1.29 19.04 10.74
N PHE A 222 2.58 19.34 10.61
CA PHE A 222 3.09 20.66 10.20
C PHE A 222 2.94 20.92 8.70
N ASN A 223 2.78 19.89 7.86
CA ASN A 223 2.55 20.04 6.43
C ASN A 223 1.32 19.25 5.94
N ASN A 224 0.39 18.94 6.87
CA ASN A 224 -0.83 18.16 6.60
C ASN A 224 -0.54 16.83 5.91
N TRP A 225 0.55 16.17 6.28
CA TRP A 225 0.98 14.86 5.73
C TRP A 225 1.16 14.87 4.21
N THR A 226 1.58 16.02 3.67
CA THR A 226 1.74 16.22 2.22
C THR A 226 3.21 16.18 1.84
N LEU A 227 3.56 15.27 0.93
CA LEU A 227 4.87 15.23 0.28
C LEU A 227 4.99 16.40 -0.71
N SER A 228 6.10 17.13 -0.63
CA SER A 228 6.44 18.19 -1.57
C SER A 228 7.96 18.32 -1.74
N ASN A 229 8.38 18.89 -2.87
CA ASN A 229 9.79 19.13 -3.16
C ASN A 229 10.24 20.53 -2.70
N ASP A 230 9.65 21.03 -1.63
CA ASP A 230 9.94 22.32 -1.02
C ASP A 230 10.50 22.19 0.42
N GLU A 231 10.74 23.31 1.06
CA GLU A 231 11.29 23.43 2.41
C GLU A 231 10.39 22.89 3.53
N LYS A 232 9.15 22.51 3.22
CA LYS A 232 8.21 21.97 4.22
C LYS A 232 8.27 20.45 4.32
N SER A 233 8.90 19.80 3.33
CA SER A 233 8.95 18.35 3.27
C SER A 233 10.32 17.81 2.83
N GLN A 234 10.96 18.41 1.80
CA GLN A 234 12.22 17.90 1.27
C GLN A 234 13.39 18.21 2.21
N MET A 235 14.13 17.15 2.58
CA MET A 235 15.29 17.25 3.44
C MET A 235 16.57 17.58 2.65
N TYR A 236 17.52 18.27 3.28
CA TYR A 236 18.87 18.43 2.79
C TYR A 236 19.72 17.21 3.12
N ARG A 237 20.63 16.84 2.21
CA ARG A 237 21.61 15.79 2.46
C ARG A 237 22.97 16.41 2.83
N ASP A 238 23.55 15.94 3.91
CA ASP A 238 24.92 16.21 4.28
C ASP A 238 25.78 14.98 3.93
N ASP A 239 26.52 15.07 2.84
CA ASP A 239 27.38 13.97 2.34
C ASP A 239 28.53 13.66 3.30
N ALA A 240 28.95 14.60 4.14
CA ALA A 240 30.06 14.43 5.08
C ALA A 240 29.61 13.61 6.31
N SER A 241 28.50 13.96 6.93
CA SER A 241 27.98 13.24 8.09
C SER A 241 27.21 11.97 7.73
N GLY A 242 26.62 11.92 6.56
CA GLY A 242 25.71 10.85 6.16
C GLY A 242 24.28 11.06 6.67
N CYS A 243 23.93 12.29 6.98
CA CYS A 243 22.62 12.64 7.50
C CYS A 243 21.77 13.36 6.48
N TRP A 244 20.45 13.21 6.64
CA TRP A 244 19.44 14.09 6.06
C TRP A 244 18.92 15.01 7.15
N TRP A 245 18.61 16.26 6.82
CA TRP A 245 18.10 17.20 7.80
C TRP A 245 17.11 18.21 7.22
N ILE A 246 16.24 18.72 8.06
CA ILE A 246 15.29 19.79 7.73
C ILE A 246 15.00 20.63 8.96
N THR A 247 14.85 21.93 8.76
CA THR A 247 14.39 22.84 9.83
C THR A 247 12.95 23.26 9.56
N LEU A 248 12.08 22.97 10.52
CA LEU A 248 10.66 23.30 10.51
C LEU A 248 10.43 24.50 11.39
N ALA A 249 9.89 25.57 10.84
CA ALA A 249 9.63 26.83 11.55
C ALA A 249 8.12 27.14 11.58
N GLY A 250 7.74 28.06 12.50
CA GLY A 250 6.36 28.50 12.65
C GLY A 250 5.47 27.48 13.38
N LEU A 251 6.06 26.62 14.18
CA LEU A 251 5.37 25.61 14.97
C LEU A 251 4.77 26.23 16.25
N ASP A 252 3.69 25.65 16.76
CA ASP A 252 3.10 25.98 18.05
C ASP A 252 3.79 25.18 19.14
N ALA A 253 4.41 25.88 20.12
CA ALA A 253 5.15 25.26 21.20
C ALA A 253 4.30 24.32 22.08
N GLY A 254 3.03 24.63 22.25
CA GLY A 254 2.10 23.85 23.08
C GLY A 254 1.50 22.64 22.37
N LYS A 255 1.61 22.58 21.04
CA LYS A 255 1.06 21.49 20.23
C LYS A 255 2.04 20.33 20.16
N GLU A 256 1.52 19.11 20.29
CA GLU A 256 2.23 17.88 19.93
C GLU A 256 2.03 17.60 18.44
N TYR A 257 3.11 17.29 17.73
CA TYR A 257 3.13 17.03 16.29
C TYR A 257 3.49 15.58 16.03
N ALA A 258 2.69 14.90 15.21
CA ALA A 258 3.01 13.59 14.68
C ALA A 258 3.74 13.72 13.34
N PHE A 259 4.74 12.86 13.08
CA PHE A 259 5.52 12.90 11.85
C PHE A 259 6.19 11.56 11.51
N GLN A 260 6.60 11.43 10.25
CA GLN A 260 7.45 10.34 9.76
C GLN A 260 8.42 10.86 8.72
N TYR A 261 9.53 10.16 8.58
CA TYR A 261 10.40 10.29 7.41
C TYR A 261 9.89 9.42 6.27
N TYR A 262 9.98 9.93 5.06
CA TYR A 262 9.67 9.26 3.82
C TYR A 262 10.95 9.19 3.01
N VAL A 263 11.58 8.02 2.96
CA VAL A 263 12.88 7.81 2.33
C VAL A 263 12.80 6.70 1.30
N GLY A 264 13.63 6.76 0.25
CA GLY A 264 13.58 5.71 -0.75
C GLY A 264 14.67 5.80 -1.81
N THR A 265 14.59 4.87 -2.75
CA THR A 265 15.46 4.79 -3.92
C THR A 265 14.72 5.22 -5.18
N LYS A 266 15.46 5.61 -6.21
CA LYS A 266 14.92 5.96 -7.53
C LYS A 266 14.31 4.77 -8.25
N GLU A 267 14.69 3.55 -7.86
CA GLU A 267 14.14 2.30 -8.36
C GLU A 267 12.76 1.97 -7.76
N GLY A 268 12.24 2.83 -6.88
CA GLY A 268 10.89 2.73 -6.36
C GLY A 268 10.75 2.04 -4.99
N GLU A 269 11.85 1.73 -4.32
CA GLU A 269 11.79 1.32 -2.92
C GLU A 269 11.52 2.55 -2.04
N VAL A 270 10.44 2.52 -1.26
CA VAL A 270 10.04 3.58 -0.34
C VAL A 270 9.79 3.02 1.04
N ILE A 271 10.27 3.71 2.05
CA ILE A 271 10.11 3.33 3.46
C ILE A 271 9.62 4.54 4.25
N HIS A 272 8.60 4.34 5.08
CA HIS A 272 8.21 5.27 6.13
C HIS A 272 8.94 4.90 7.42
N LEU A 273 9.68 5.85 7.98
CA LEU A 273 10.47 5.63 9.19
C LEU A 273 9.99 6.53 10.32
N ALA A 274 9.84 5.94 11.50
CA ALA A 274 9.80 6.70 12.74
C ALA A 274 11.20 7.19 13.09
N ASP A 275 11.28 8.29 13.82
CA ASP A 275 12.54 8.82 14.36
C ASP A 275 13.02 7.93 15.52
N ALA A 276 14.29 7.51 15.47
CA ALA A 276 14.87 6.62 16.48
C ALA A 276 15.02 7.26 17.87
N TYR A 277 15.00 8.59 17.95
CA TYR A 277 15.16 9.38 19.17
C TYR A 277 13.85 9.97 19.69
N THR A 278 12.71 9.60 19.07
CA THR A 278 11.40 10.05 19.55
C THR A 278 11.10 9.51 20.94
N GLU A 279 10.51 10.32 21.80
CA GLU A 279 10.13 9.92 23.16
C GLU A 279 8.75 9.25 23.23
N LYS A 280 7.92 9.47 22.20
CA LYS A 280 6.58 8.91 22.10
C LYS A 280 6.28 8.55 20.66
N ILE A 281 5.62 7.43 20.48
CA ILE A 281 5.17 6.92 19.19
C ILE A 281 3.65 6.78 19.17
N LEU A 282 3.08 6.69 17.98
CA LEU A 282 1.73 6.23 17.72
C LEU A 282 1.83 4.91 16.97
N ASP A 283 1.15 3.89 17.48
CA ASP A 283 1.13 2.55 16.90
C ASP A 283 -0.31 2.18 16.50
N PRO A 284 -0.62 2.08 15.20
CA PRO A 284 -1.99 1.83 14.73
C PRO A 284 -2.51 0.44 15.15
N ASP A 285 -1.60 -0.49 15.42
CA ASP A 285 -1.96 -1.86 15.75
C ASP A 285 -2.26 -2.05 17.24
N ASN A 286 -1.55 -1.32 18.12
CA ASN A 286 -1.60 -1.53 19.56
C ASN A 286 -2.23 -0.38 20.37
N ASP A 287 -2.19 0.89 19.90
CA ASP A 287 -2.71 2.03 20.67
C ASP A 287 -4.21 1.92 20.97
N LYS A 288 -4.98 1.23 20.13
CA LYS A 288 -6.40 0.95 20.34
C LYS A 288 -6.69 0.17 21.61
N ASP A 289 -5.72 -0.58 22.11
CA ASP A 289 -5.83 -1.41 23.31
C ASP A 289 -5.45 -0.64 24.58
N ILE A 290 -4.97 0.61 24.45
CA ILE A 290 -4.68 1.50 25.58
C ILE A 290 -5.97 2.20 25.99
N SER A 291 -6.46 1.88 27.20
CA SER A 291 -7.67 2.52 27.71
C SER A 291 -7.42 3.99 28.08
N ALA A 292 -8.41 4.86 27.88
CA ALA A 292 -8.34 6.26 28.25
C ALA A 292 -8.11 6.48 29.78
N SER A 293 -8.43 5.48 30.60
CA SER A 293 -8.12 5.51 32.04
C SER A 293 -6.65 5.22 32.34
N THR A 294 -5.94 4.57 31.41
CA THR A 294 -4.51 4.29 31.50
C THR A 294 -3.69 5.48 30.96
N TYR A 295 -4.04 5.96 29.79
CA TYR A 295 -3.42 7.11 29.16
C TYR A 295 -4.40 7.79 28.20
N ASN A 296 -4.71 9.05 28.44
CA ASN A 296 -5.70 9.83 27.69
C ASN A 296 -5.11 10.91 26.77
N GLU A 297 -3.78 10.97 26.67
CA GLU A 297 -3.06 12.03 25.92
C GLU A 297 -2.53 11.51 24.57
N ASN A 298 -2.98 10.34 24.10
CA ASN A 298 -2.62 9.87 22.78
C ASN A 298 -3.28 10.76 21.71
N LEU A 299 -2.46 11.19 20.76
CA LEU A 299 -2.97 11.79 19.53
C LEU A 299 -3.78 10.74 18.76
N VAL A 300 -4.78 11.22 18.04
CA VAL A 300 -5.45 10.37 17.05
C VAL A 300 -4.45 10.00 15.97
N TYR A 301 -4.34 8.72 15.67
CA TYR A 301 -3.44 8.23 14.64
C TYR A 301 -3.72 8.97 13.31
N PRO A 302 -2.70 9.58 12.67
CA PRO A 302 -2.90 10.43 11.49
C PRO A 302 -3.27 9.61 10.25
N LYS A 303 -4.18 10.14 9.43
CA LYS A 303 -4.61 9.48 8.19
C LYS A 303 -3.50 9.28 7.16
N GLY A 304 -2.44 10.10 7.22
CA GLY A 304 -1.27 10.00 6.34
C GLY A 304 -0.14 9.14 6.90
N GLY A 305 -0.29 8.60 8.11
CA GLY A 305 0.72 7.76 8.74
C GLY A 305 0.73 6.33 8.20
N VAL A 306 1.91 5.72 8.19
CA VAL A 306 2.14 4.32 7.77
C VAL A 306 2.94 3.61 8.86
N GLY A 307 2.33 2.69 9.61
CA GLY A 307 2.98 1.99 10.72
C GLY A 307 3.31 2.89 11.90
N ILE A 308 4.48 2.74 12.49
CA ILE A 308 4.88 3.51 13.66
C ILE A 308 5.13 4.97 13.27
N VAL A 309 4.50 5.90 13.98
CA VAL A 309 4.60 7.34 13.79
C VAL A 309 5.27 7.97 15.00
N SER A 310 6.24 8.83 14.78
CA SER A 310 6.90 9.62 15.84
C SER A 310 6.11 10.83 16.23
N THR A 311 6.29 11.29 17.47
CA THR A 311 5.78 12.58 17.90
C THR A 311 6.86 13.46 18.53
N PHE A 312 6.65 14.77 18.51
CA PHE A 312 7.40 15.71 19.33
C PHE A 312 6.52 16.86 19.83
N LYS A 313 6.89 17.42 20.95
CA LYS A 313 6.32 18.64 21.51
C LYS A 313 7.46 19.58 21.92
N ILE A 314 7.39 20.83 21.48
CA ILE A 314 8.45 21.81 21.75
C ILE A 314 8.47 22.15 23.24
N GLN A 315 7.32 22.55 23.79
CA GLN A 315 7.19 22.83 25.20
C GLN A 315 6.71 21.59 25.93
N LYS A 316 7.62 20.94 26.62
CA LYS A 316 7.33 19.79 27.47
C LYS A 316 7.09 20.23 28.90
N ASP A 317 6.16 19.59 29.58
CA ASP A 317 6.01 19.74 31.01
C ASP A 317 7.23 19.13 31.70
N SER A 318 7.91 19.95 32.52
CA SER A 318 9.08 19.47 33.25
C SER A 318 8.65 18.54 34.37
N TYR A 319 9.18 17.30 34.35
CA TYR A 319 9.01 16.40 35.49
C TYR A 319 9.88 16.91 36.67
N ASN A 320 9.26 17.13 37.82
CA ASN A 320 9.97 17.55 39.03
C ASN A 320 10.55 16.32 39.75
N TRP A 321 11.81 16.03 39.46
CA TRP A 321 12.52 14.91 40.08
C TRP A 321 12.66 15.13 41.57
N LYS A 322 12.24 14.19 42.38
CA LYS A 322 12.39 14.20 43.81
C LYS A 322 13.85 14.11 44.27
N TYR A 323 14.65 13.40 43.46
CA TYR A 323 16.10 13.20 43.69
C TYR A 323 16.81 13.49 42.37
N ASN A 324 17.50 14.62 42.29
CA ASN A 324 18.19 15.06 41.06
C ASN A 324 19.67 15.40 41.29
N ASP A 325 20.20 14.99 42.42
CA ASP A 325 21.60 15.18 42.84
C ASP A 325 22.50 13.98 42.57
N PHE A 326 21.93 12.91 42.04
CA PHE A 326 22.69 11.72 41.65
C PHE A 326 23.67 12.01 40.52
N LYS A 327 24.95 11.68 40.75
CA LYS A 327 26.04 11.81 39.78
C LYS A 327 26.68 10.45 39.51
N ILE A 328 26.83 10.12 38.26
CA ILE A 328 27.58 8.93 37.83
C ILE A 328 29.06 9.31 37.89
N ALA A 329 29.82 8.65 38.78
CA ALA A 329 31.23 8.92 38.92
C ALA A 329 32.08 8.35 37.75
N ASN A 330 31.75 7.16 37.28
CA ASN A 330 32.40 6.50 36.16
C ASN A 330 31.37 5.67 35.38
N PRO A 331 31.09 5.99 34.10
CA PRO A 331 30.14 5.21 33.26
C PRO A 331 30.53 3.72 33.12
N GLU A 332 31.81 3.38 33.18
CA GLU A 332 32.28 2.00 33.06
C GLU A 332 31.90 1.13 34.28
N GLN A 333 31.49 1.74 35.39
CA GLN A 333 31.05 1.06 36.60
C GLN A 333 29.54 0.90 36.72
N LEU A 334 28.79 1.31 35.66
CA LEU A 334 27.35 1.16 35.65
C LEU A 334 26.95 -0.31 35.64
N VAL A 335 25.99 -0.63 36.49
CA VAL A 335 25.20 -1.87 36.38
C VAL A 335 23.86 -1.47 35.78
N ILE A 336 23.61 -1.93 34.58
CA ILE A 336 22.36 -1.63 33.85
C ILE A 336 21.41 -2.82 34.04
N TYR A 337 20.21 -2.53 34.55
CA TYR A 337 19.14 -3.49 34.65
C TYR A 337 17.99 -3.05 33.73
N GLU A 338 17.73 -3.80 32.69
CA GLU A 338 16.63 -3.59 31.78
C GLU A 338 15.39 -4.34 32.29
N LEU A 339 14.28 -3.62 32.44
CA LEU A 339 13.05 -4.16 32.98
C LEU A 339 11.87 -3.79 32.10
N HIS A 340 11.14 -4.79 31.64
CA HIS A 340 9.83 -4.59 31.01
C HIS A 340 8.74 -4.67 32.07
N LEU A 341 8.16 -3.53 32.41
CA LEU A 341 7.21 -3.41 33.54
C LEU A 341 6.04 -4.37 33.44
N ARG A 342 5.44 -4.50 32.25
CA ARG A 342 4.30 -5.41 32.04
C ARG A 342 4.66 -6.84 32.40
N ASP A 343 5.79 -7.33 31.90
CA ASP A 343 6.20 -8.72 32.09
C ASP A 343 6.68 -8.98 33.51
N PHE A 344 7.26 -7.97 34.16
CA PHE A 344 7.68 -8.06 35.56
C PHE A 344 6.52 -8.04 36.54
N THR A 345 5.46 -7.29 36.23
CA THR A 345 4.27 -7.19 37.09
C THR A 345 3.16 -8.17 36.72
N ALA A 346 3.34 -8.94 35.64
CA ALA A 346 2.38 -9.93 35.23
C ALA A 346 2.24 -11.01 36.31
N THR A 347 1.02 -11.21 36.80
CA THR A 347 0.70 -12.35 37.63
C THR A 347 0.42 -13.56 36.77
N SER A 348 0.60 -14.78 37.32
CA SER A 348 0.34 -16.03 36.60
C SER A 348 -1.11 -16.22 36.12
N ASP A 349 -2.00 -15.30 36.49
CA ASP A 349 -3.43 -15.28 36.14
C ASP A 349 -3.74 -14.22 35.07
N ILE A 350 -2.93 -14.14 34.04
CA ILE A 350 -3.29 -13.39 32.84
C ILE A 350 -4.29 -14.25 32.06
N ASN A 351 -5.55 -14.14 32.41
CA ASN A 351 -6.68 -14.60 31.62
C ASN A 351 -7.27 -13.44 30.84
#